data_ce1490c8163564c86b288773a91e6f0b
#
_entry.id   ce1490c8163564c86b288773a91e6f0b
#
_cell.length_a   1.000
_cell.length_b   1.000
_cell.length_c   1.000
_cell.angle_alpha   90.00
_cell.angle_beta   90.00
_cell.angle_gamma   90.00
#
_symmetry.space_group_name_H-M   'P 1'
#
loop_
_entity.id
_entity.type
_entity.pdbx_description
1 polymer ?
#
loop_
_entity_poly.entity_id
_entity_poly.type
_entity_poly.pdbx_seq_one_letter_code
_entity_poly.pdbx_strand_id
1 'polypeptide(L)'
;MKKILTVAICIFLCFSVMPVAFAAEYNGFEYTANSLGNYVITGYNDFKTDYVSIPSTINGKSVTAVGNGAFQNKPNIITVKFPDTVTVIAANAFTGCKNLSSVILTANVKSIGSKAFSMCTSLTGINLQNVESVGEHAFYGCKSLTNLYCGNALKVIGAYAFQKCTSLSFIKQSPNLIYIGNYAFADCTSITTLTFPDKLSFIGNSAFKNCSSLNSVTFGKGALEISAYAFENCSALTAVTIPATITTIGRHAFSLREASTTEFTSTIKITCTKSSAGMKYAKAHNTQVYVTDMNKTFTCFGDINGNGKTDTNDAKSVLRIAASMDYAITGDKLFLCDINCNGKIDTGDVSSILQNS
;
A
#
# COMPACT_ATOMS: atom_id res chain seq x y z
N MET A 1 11.67 -11.38 -10.76
CA MET A 1 10.57 -11.84 -9.89
C MET A 1 10.93 -12.91 -8.85
N LYS A 2 11.94 -13.78 -9.05
CA LYS A 2 12.28 -14.87 -8.08
C LYS A 2 13.15 -14.49 -6.87
N LYS A 3 13.76 -13.31 -6.81
CA LYS A 3 14.70 -12.93 -5.72
C LYS A 3 14.09 -12.13 -4.56
N ILE A 4 12.88 -11.58 -4.71
CA ILE A 4 12.22 -10.78 -3.64
C ILE A 4 11.40 -11.67 -2.71
N LEU A 5 10.97 -12.85 -3.16
CA LEU A 5 10.16 -13.78 -2.39
C LEU A 5 10.95 -14.53 -1.29
N THR A 6 12.28 -14.58 -1.40
CA THR A 6 13.14 -15.40 -0.52
C THR A 6 13.40 -14.76 0.85
N VAL A 7 13.23 -13.44 0.99
CA VAL A 7 13.48 -12.74 2.28
C VAL A 7 12.28 -12.82 3.23
N ALA A 8 11.06 -12.98 2.71
CA ALA A 8 9.85 -13.07 3.52
C ALA A 8 9.56 -14.50 4.04
N ILE A 9 10.21 -15.53 3.50
CA ILE A 9 9.90 -16.95 3.79
C ILE A 9 10.74 -17.52 4.93
N CYS A 10 11.88 -16.92 5.29
CA CYS A 10 12.78 -17.49 6.30
C CYS A 10 12.36 -17.31 7.77
N ILE A 11 11.26 -16.60 8.09
CA ILE A 11 10.81 -16.39 9.48
C ILE A 11 9.71 -17.38 9.90
N PHE A 12 9.15 -18.18 8.99
CA PHE A 12 7.96 -19.01 9.26
C PHE A 12 8.24 -20.50 9.56
N LEU A 13 9.48 -20.97 9.61
CA LEU A 13 9.80 -22.40 9.63
C LEU A 13 10.39 -22.95 10.94
N CYS A 14 10.02 -22.40 12.12
CA CYS A 14 10.45 -23.01 13.40
C CYS A 14 9.32 -23.19 14.44
N PHE A 15 8.13 -23.59 14.01
CA PHE A 15 7.09 -24.05 14.95
C PHE A 15 6.56 -25.44 14.56
N SER A 16 7.44 -26.41 14.32
CA SER A 16 7.02 -27.80 14.22
C SER A 16 7.32 -28.53 15.53
N VAL A 17 6.24 -28.99 16.16
CA VAL A 17 6.19 -30.03 17.22
C VAL A 17 6.97 -29.72 18.49
N MET A 18 6.37 -28.92 19.37
CA MET A 18 6.67 -29.02 20.79
C MET A 18 5.64 -29.92 21.49
N PRO A 19 6.04 -30.74 22.48
CA PRO A 19 5.10 -31.43 23.37
C PRO A 19 4.20 -30.37 24.00
N VAL A 20 2.93 -30.69 24.22
CA VAL A 20 1.97 -29.84 24.93
C VAL A 20 2.50 -29.67 26.35
N ALA A 21 3.43 -28.75 26.56
CA ALA A 21 3.77 -28.28 27.88
C ALA A 21 2.59 -27.43 28.35
N PHE A 22 1.99 -27.77 29.46
CA PHE A 22 1.03 -26.92 30.15
C PHE A 22 1.67 -25.53 30.30
N ALA A 23 0.97 -24.48 29.88
CA ALA A 23 1.46 -23.13 30.05
C ALA A 23 1.64 -22.88 31.57
N ALA A 24 2.83 -22.46 31.96
CA ALA A 24 3.07 -22.03 33.33
C ALA A 24 2.51 -20.61 33.51
N GLU A 25 2.09 -20.26 34.72
CA GLU A 25 1.50 -18.97 35.06
C GLU A 25 2.43 -18.15 35.97
N TYR A 26 2.49 -16.86 35.71
CA TYR A 26 3.21 -15.86 36.50
C TYR A 26 2.47 -14.53 36.48
N ASN A 27 1.90 -14.10 37.62
CA ASN A 27 1.18 -12.82 37.73
C ASN A 27 0.13 -12.59 36.60
N GLY A 28 -0.66 -13.62 36.30
CA GLY A 28 -1.69 -13.59 35.27
C GLY A 28 -1.15 -13.83 33.84
N PHE A 29 0.17 -13.93 33.62
CA PHE A 29 0.74 -14.29 32.34
C PHE A 29 0.92 -15.80 32.20
N GLU A 30 0.36 -16.39 31.18
CA GLU A 30 0.71 -17.73 30.74
C GLU A 30 1.95 -17.66 29.83
N TYR A 31 2.88 -18.59 29.98
CA TYR A 31 4.12 -18.59 29.21
C TYR A 31 4.62 -20.01 28.93
N THR A 32 5.41 -20.13 27.88
CA THR A 32 6.13 -21.35 27.51
C THR A 32 7.58 -21.05 27.17
N ALA A 33 8.47 -22.05 27.30
CA ALA A 33 9.85 -21.90 26.84
C ALA A 33 9.95 -22.08 25.33
N ASN A 34 10.77 -21.24 24.67
CA ASN A 34 11.16 -21.47 23.28
C ASN A 34 12.40 -22.40 23.19
N SER A 35 12.83 -22.72 21.97
CA SER A 35 13.97 -23.60 21.71
C SER A 35 15.31 -23.09 22.29
N LEU A 36 15.41 -21.81 22.62
CA LEU A 36 16.59 -21.18 23.23
C LEU A 36 16.48 -21.11 24.77
N GLY A 37 15.41 -21.66 25.35
CA GLY A 37 15.17 -21.64 26.79
C GLY A 37 14.65 -20.30 27.33
N ASN A 38 14.40 -19.31 26.48
CA ASN A 38 13.72 -18.05 26.80
C ASN A 38 12.21 -18.26 26.84
N TYR A 39 11.48 -17.30 27.43
CA TYR A 39 10.03 -17.40 27.53
C TYR A 39 9.31 -16.57 26.49
N VAL A 40 8.15 -17.11 26.08
CA VAL A 40 7.15 -16.50 25.22
C VAL A 40 5.87 -16.39 26.02
N ILE A 41 5.26 -15.21 26.11
CA ILE A 41 3.93 -15.04 26.68
C ILE A 41 2.91 -15.68 25.74
N THR A 42 2.12 -16.63 26.23
CA THR A 42 1.13 -17.37 25.43
C THR A 42 -0.31 -17.06 25.83
N GLY A 43 -0.53 -16.41 26.98
CA GLY A 43 -1.84 -15.99 27.44
C GLY A 43 -1.76 -14.94 28.54
N TYR A 44 -2.92 -14.35 28.85
CA TYR A 44 -3.09 -13.38 29.94
C TYR A 44 -4.47 -13.53 30.59
N ASN A 45 -4.51 -13.80 31.89
CA ASN A 45 -5.73 -14.17 32.64
C ASN A 45 -6.18 -13.13 33.68
N ASP A 46 -5.51 -11.99 33.79
CA ASP A 46 -5.98 -10.89 34.62
C ASP A 46 -6.99 -10.04 33.84
N PHE A 47 -8.23 -10.01 34.31
CA PHE A 47 -9.34 -9.25 33.74
C PHE A 47 -9.65 -7.95 34.49
N LYS A 48 -8.85 -7.61 35.51
CA LYS A 48 -9.08 -6.43 36.35
C LYS A 48 -8.15 -5.28 35.95
N THR A 49 -6.97 -5.61 35.43
CA THR A 49 -5.93 -4.62 35.11
C THR A 49 -6.16 -4.03 33.71
N ASP A 50 -6.16 -2.72 33.62
CA ASP A 50 -6.24 -1.95 32.38
C ASP A 50 -4.86 -1.55 31.83
N TYR A 51 -3.84 -1.54 32.71
CA TYR A 51 -2.44 -1.28 32.37
C TYR A 51 -1.61 -2.56 32.50
N VAL A 52 -1.19 -3.11 31.37
CA VAL A 52 -0.39 -4.34 31.34
C VAL A 52 1.08 -4.00 31.10
N SER A 53 1.95 -4.30 32.06
CA SER A 53 3.40 -4.26 31.87
C SER A 53 3.93 -5.67 31.69
N ILE A 54 4.35 -6.00 30.46
CA ILE A 54 4.93 -7.32 30.16
C ILE A 54 6.27 -7.45 30.89
N PRO A 55 6.50 -8.52 31.68
CA PRO A 55 7.75 -8.66 32.43
C PRO A 55 8.94 -8.92 31.48
N SER A 56 10.11 -8.37 31.79
CA SER A 56 11.36 -8.64 31.05
C SER A 56 11.89 -10.05 31.32
N THR A 57 11.62 -10.58 32.52
CA THR A 57 12.05 -11.90 32.95
C THR A 57 10.96 -12.57 33.79
N ILE A 58 10.91 -13.89 33.73
CA ILE A 58 10.10 -14.74 34.60
C ILE A 58 11.04 -15.82 35.13
N ASN A 59 11.12 -15.99 36.48
CA ASN A 59 11.99 -16.96 37.15
C ASN A 59 13.43 -16.92 36.62
N GLY A 60 13.98 -15.70 36.39
CA GLY A 60 15.35 -15.48 35.92
C GLY A 60 15.61 -15.71 34.43
N LYS A 61 14.59 -16.12 33.64
CA LYS A 61 14.70 -16.29 32.19
C LYS A 61 14.03 -15.14 31.45
N SER A 62 14.62 -14.69 30.34
CA SER A 62 14.14 -13.57 29.55
C SER A 62 12.82 -13.88 28.84
N VAL A 63 11.90 -12.92 28.85
CA VAL A 63 10.70 -12.90 27.97
C VAL A 63 11.07 -12.22 26.66
N THR A 64 11.09 -12.98 25.57
CA THR A 64 11.59 -12.48 24.27
C THR A 64 10.54 -12.29 23.20
N ALA A 65 9.32 -12.79 23.43
CA ALA A 65 8.23 -12.63 22.49
C ALA A 65 6.86 -12.61 23.19
N VAL A 66 5.90 -11.96 22.53
CA VAL A 66 4.46 -12.14 22.78
C VAL A 66 3.92 -13.09 21.72
N GLY A 67 3.39 -14.21 22.17
CA GLY A 67 2.96 -15.32 21.32
C GLY A 67 1.63 -15.08 20.62
N ASN A 68 1.26 -16.09 19.81
CA ASN A 68 0.04 -16.05 19.03
C ASN A 68 -1.20 -15.98 19.94
N GLY A 69 -2.03 -14.95 19.73
CA GLY A 69 -3.29 -14.76 20.44
C GLY A 69 -3.17 -14.47 21.94
N ALA A 70 -1.98 -14.21 22.49
CA ALA A 70 -1.70 -14.11 23.92
C ALA A 70 -2.65 -13.15 24.68
N PHE A 71 -3.06 -12.05 24.06
CA PHE A 71 -3.99 -11.06 24.62
C PHE A 71 -5.26 -10.91 23.77
N GLN A 72 -5.58 -11.89 22.93
CA GLN A 72 -6.72 -11.78 22.02
C GLN A 72 -8.03 -11.54 22.78
N ASN A 73 -8.86 -10.59 22.27
CA ASN A 73 -10.18 -10.25 22.81
C ASN A 73 -10.19 -9.87 24.31
N LYS A 74 -9.16 -9.15 24.78
CA LYS A 74 -9.11 -8.62 26.16
C LYS A 74 -9.61 -7.16 26.16
N PRO A 75 -10.92 -6.92 26.39
CA PRO A 75 -11.49 -5.56 26.31
C PRO A 75 -11.12 -4.68 27.52
N ASN A 76 -10.66 -5.26 28.62
CA ASN A 76 -10.22 -4.53 29.80
C ASN A 76 -8.89 -3.78 29.58
N ILE A 77 -8.05 -4.23 28.65
CA ILE A 77 -6.71 -3.65 28.46
C ILE A 77 -6.81 -2.31 27.71
N ILE A 78 -6.29 -1.26 28.34
CA ILE A 78 -6.20 0.11 27.79
C ILE A 78 -4.78 0.43 27.34
N THR A 79 -3.77 0.02 28.13
CA THR A 79 -2.36 0.28 27.84
C THR A 79 -1.53 -0.98 27.97
N VAL A 80 -0.63 -1.19 27.03
CA VAL A 80 0.39 -2.26 27.10
C VAL A 80 1.78 -1.65 26.97
N LYS A 81 2.66 -2.00 27.93
CA LYS A 81 4.09 -1.65 27.90
C LYS A 81 4.93 -2.91 27.66
N PHE A 82 5.79 -2.83 26.66
CA PHE A 82 6.73 -3.89 26.31
C PHE A 82 8.09 -3.68 27.00
N PRO A 83 8.77 -4.74 27.44
CA PRO A 83 10.15 -4.66 27.92
C PRO A 83 11.15 -4.69 26.77
N ASP A 84 12.40 -4.28 27.04
CA ASP A 84 13.49 -4.27 26.04
C ASP A 84 13.88 -5.68 25.57
N THR A 85 13.50 -6.72 26.29
CA THR A 85 13.80 -8.11 25.91
C THR A 85 12.92 -8.64 24.80
N VAL A 86 11.73 -8.05 24.56
CA VAL A 86 10.79 -8.50 23.53
C VAL A 86 11.22 -7.98 22.17
N THR A 87 11.40 -8.90 21.22
CA THR A 87 11.78 -8.60 19.83
C THR A 87 10.68 -8.91 18.82
N VAL A 88 9.71 -9.77 19.18
CA VAL A 88 8.66 -10.24 18.29
C VAL A 88 7.29 -10.12 18.95
N ILE A 89 6.33 -9.57 18.22
CA ILE A 89 4.90 -9.64 18.54
C ILE A 89 4.28 -10.58 17.49
N ALA A 90 3.84 -11.75 17.93
CA ALA A 90 3.35 -12.80 17.05
C ALA A 90 1.96 -12.48 16.46
N ALA A 91 1.47 -13.38 15.61
CA ALA A 91 0.15 -13.23 15.00
C ALA A 91 -0.97 -13.17 16.05
N ASN A 92 -2.01 -12.37 15.76
CA ASN A 92 -3.21 -12.21 16.60
C ASN A 92 -2.96 -11.73 18.04
N ALA A 93 -1.74 -11.36 18.42
CA ALA A 93 -1.34 -11.15 19.82
C ALA A 93 -2.34 -10.27 20.62
N PHE A 94 -2.86 -9.20 20.03
CA PHE A 94 -3.84 -8.26 20.62
C PHE A 94 -5.11 -8.11 19.76
N THR A 95 -5.40 -9.06 18.86
CA THR A 95 -6.59 -8.97 18.01
C THR A 95 -7.85 -8.76 18.86
N GLY A 96 -8.65 -7.74 18.51
CA GLY A 96 -9.93 -7.48 19.16
C GLY A 96 -9.83 -6.84 20.56
N CYS A 97 -8.66 -6.34 20.97
CA CYS A 97 -8.52 -5.52 22.18
C CYS A 97 -9.11 -4.12 21.90
N LYS A 98 -10.45 -4.01 21.91
CA LYS A 98 -11.17 -2.83 21.41
C LYS A 98 -10.87 -1.55 22.18
N ASN A 99 -10.57 -1.66 23.48
CA ASN A 99 -10.26 -0.51 24.35
C ASN A 99 -8.76 -0.20 24.43
N LEU A 100 -7.90 -1.01 23.80
CA LEU A 100 -6.46 -0.75 23.75
C LEU A 100 -6.20 0.56 22.99
N SER A 101 -5.84 1.61 23.73
CA SER A 101 -5.61 2.96 23.20
C SER A 101 -4.13 3.30 23.09
N SER A 102 -3.27 2.67 23.91
CA SER A 102 -1.84 2.96 23.98
C SER A 102 -0.98 1.70 23.95
N VAL A 103 0.01 1.67 23.07
CA VAL A 103 1.02 0.62 22.97
C VAL A 103 2.39 1.24 23.05
N ILE A 104 3.14 0.93 24.11
CA ILE A 104 4.48 1.45 24.37
C ILE A 104 5.49 0.39 23.94
N LEU A 105 5.95 0.47 22.70
CA LEU A 105 6.99 -0.39 22.15
C LEU A 105 8.38 0.11 22.54
N THR A 106 9.32 -0.83 22.70
CA THR A 106 10.73 -0.55 22.88
C THR A 106 11.51 -0.62 21.55
N ALA A 107 12.76 -0.19 21.58
CA ALA A 107 13.63 -0.18 20.39
C ALA A 107 13.92 -1.58 19.82
N ASN A 108 13.70 -2.64 20.60
CA ASN A 108 14.09 -3.99 20.22
C ASN A 108 13.00 -4.78 19.49
N VAL A 109 11.75 -4.28 19.44
CA VAL A 109 10.69 -4.91 18.65
C VAL A 109 11.01 -4.74 17.15
N LYS A 110 11.27 -5.86 16.48
CA LYS A 110 11.67 -5.90 15.05
C LYS A 110 10.54 -6.31 14.13
N SER A 111 9.58 -7.12 14.59
CA SER A 111 8.48 -7.55 13.75
C SER A 111 7.13 -7.54 14.48
N ILE A 112 6.11 -7.16 13.74
CA ILE A 112 4.71 -7.22 14.15
C ILE A 112 4.02 -8.21 13.23
N GLY A 113 3.48 -9.29 13.82
CA GLY A 113 2.89 -10.41 13.12
C GLY A 113 1.54 -10.09 12.47
N SER A 114 1.04 -11.06 11.71
CA SER A 114 -0.27 -10.96 11.06
C SER A 114 -1.38 -10.75 12.10
N LYS A 115 -2.28 -9.77 11.85
CA LYS A 115 -3.42 -9.42 12.72
C LYS A 115 -3.04 -9.03 14.16
N ALA A 116 -1.77 -8.74 14.47
CA ALA A 116 -1.30 -8.54 15.84
C ALA A 116 -2.13 -7.52 16.63
N PHE A 117 -2.58 -6.42 16.02
CA PHE A 117 -3.44 -5.38 16.60
C PHE A 117 -4.73 -5.18 15.79
N SER A 118 -5.15 -6.20 15.03
CA SER A 118 -6.38 -6.11 14.24
C SER A 118 -7.57 -5.80 15.13
N MET A 119 -8.45 -4.86 14.72
CA MET A 119 -9.64 -4.43 15.45
C MET A 119 -9.37 -3.83 16.85
N CYS A 120 -8.16 -3.29 17.09
CA CYS A 120 -7.90 -2.43 18.25
C CYS A 120 -8.47 -1.03 17.94
N THR A 121 -9.79 -0.91 18.03
CA THR A 121 -10.53 0.25 17.52
C THR A 121 -10.24 1.56 18.23
N SER A 122 -9.76 1.52 19.45
CA SER A 122 -9.39 2.69 20.26
C SER A 122 -7.90 3.09 20.14
N LEU A 123 -7.08 2.31 19.43
CA LEU A 123 -5.64 2.60 19.29
C LEU A 123 -5.44 3.90 18.53
N THR A 124 -4.83 4.91 19.19
CA THR A 124 -4.68 6.27 18.65
C THR A 124 -3.38 6.51 17.90
N GLY A 125 -2.32 5.78 18.26
CA GLY A 125 -1.01 5.92 17.63
C GLY A 125 -0.14 4.70 17.84
N ILE A 126 0.84 4.52 16.96
CA ILE A 126 1.87 3.49 17.07
C ILE A 126 3.20 4.02 16.58
N ASN A 127 4.26 3.76 17.36
CA ASN A 127 5.63 4.11 16.98
C ASN A 127 6.37 2.88 16.48
N LEU A 128 6.62 2.83 15.17
CA LEU A 128 7.31 1.73 14.50
C LEU A 128 8.80 2.02 14.23
N GLN A 129 9.45 2.86 15.06
CA GLN A 129 10.79 3.41 14.78
C GLN A 129 11.84 2.34 14.42
N ASN A 130 11.80 1.18 15.06
CA ASN A 130 12.80 0.11 14.86
C ASN A 130 12.18 -1.18 14.30
N VAL A 131 10.89 -1.16 13.97
CA VAL A 131 10.20 -2.29 13.35
C VAL A 131 10.64 -2.40 11.89
N GLU A 132 11.04 -3.59 11.47
CA GLU A 132 11.50 -3.89 10.12
C GLU A 132 10.37 -4.35 9.20
N SER A 133 9.35 -5.01 9.78
CA SER A 133 8.20 -5.50 9.01
C SER A 133 6.90 -5.45 9.80
N VAL A 134 5.83 -5.09 9.09
CA VAL A 134 4.44 -5.13 9.56
C VAL A 134 3.71 -6.21 8.78
N GLY A 135 3.12 -7.18 9.48
CA GLY A 135 2.44 -8.33 8.91
C GLY A 135 1.09 -7.99 8.27
N GLU A 136 0.54 -9.01 7.63
CA GLU A 136 -0.78 -8.95 7.00
C GLU A 136 -1.88 -8.64 8.04
N HIS A 137 -2.80 -7.69 7.73
CA HIS A 137 -3.88 -7.23 8.61
C HIS A 137 -3.42 -6.73 10.01
N ALA A 138 -2.14 -6.43 10.22
CA ALA A 138 -1.60 -6.16 11.57
C ALA A 138 -2.37 -5.08 12.34
N PHE A 139 -2.85 -4.03 11.69
CA PHE A 139 -3.64 -2.93 12.24
C PHE A 139 -4.98 -2.77 11.52
N TYR A 140 -5.51 -3.84 10.92
CA TYR A 140 -6.80 -3.79 10.23
C TYR A 140 -7.89 -3.26 11.15
N GLY A 141 -8.61 -2.22 10.72
CA GLY A 141 -9.74 -1.68 11.46
C GLY A 141 -9.40 -0.92 12.75
N CYS A 142 -8.15 -0.46 12.92
CA CYS A 142 -7.76 0.46 13.98
C CYS A 142 -8.29 1.87 13.66
N LYS A 143 -9.61 2.05 13.86
CA LYS A 143 -10.34 3.23 13.37
C LYS A 143 -9.89 4.55 13.98
N SER A 144 -9.41 4.53 15.23
CA SER A 144 -8.92 5.73 15.94
C SER A 144 -7.44 6.05 15.69
N LEU A 145 -6.73 5.21 14.91
CA LEU A 145 -5.32 5.45 14.61
C LEU A 145 -5.18 6.70 13.73
N THR A 146 -4.57 7.75 14.28
CA THR A 146 -4.41 9.05 13.60
C THR A 146 -3.04 9.25 12.97
N ASN A 147 -1.99 8.73 13.62
CA ASN A 147 -0.61 8.95 13.23
C ASN A 147 0.16 7.64 13.13
N LEU A 148 0.92 7.49 12.05
CA LEU A 148 1.83 6.37 11.82
C LEU A 148 3.26 6.91 11.65
N TYR A 149 4.12 6.61 12.62
CA TYR A 149 5.54 6.97 12.57
C TYR A 149 6.37 5.74 12.18
N CYS A 150 6.76 5.65 10.90
CA CYS A 150 7.66 4.62 10.43
C CYS A 150 9.11 5.10 10.59
N GLY A 151 9.91 4.33 11.31
CA GLY A 151 11.35 4.61 11.42
C GLY A 151 12.14 4.10 10.23
N ASN A 152 13.45 4.33 10.26
CA ASN A 152 14.34 3.95 9.15
C ASN A 152 14.49 2.44 8.95
N ALA A 153 14.08 1.60 9.91
CA ALA A 153 14.19 0.16 9.82
C ALA A 153 13.11 -0.49 8.95
N LEU A 154 11.93 0.15 8.79
CA LEU A 154 10.78 -0.46 8.13
C LEU A 154 11.01 -0.61 6.63
N LYS A 155 10.91 -1.85 6.15
CA LYS A 155 11.11 -2.24 4.74
C LYS A 155 9.83 -2.74 4.09
N VAL A 156 8.94 -3.38 4.87
CA VAL A 156 7.77 -4.08 4.33
C VAL A 156 6.53 -3.74 5.14
N ILE A 157 5.47 -3.34 4.44
CA ILE A 157 4.11 -3.23 4.95
C ILE A 157 3.28 -4.31 4.24
N GLY A 158 2.75 -5.27 5.01
CA GLY A 158 2.00 -6.41 4.52
C GLY A 158 0.64 -6.04 3.92
N ALA A 159 0.00 -7.02 3.27
CA ALA A 159 -1.33 -6.85 2.72
C ALA A 159 -2.36 -6.52 3.82
N TYR A 160 -3.30 -5.60 3.53
CA TYR A 160 -4.35 -5.17 4.44
C TYR A 160 -3.86 -4.58 5.77
N ALA A 161 -2.55 -4.30 5.94
CA ALA A 161 -1.94 -3.99 7.23
C ALA A 161 -2.63 -2.84 7.99
N PHE A 162 -3.05 -1.78 7.31
CA PHE A 162 -3.75 -0.62 7.86
C PHE A 162 -5.13 -0.40 7.20
N GLN A 163 -5.68 -1.43 6.55
CA GLN A 163 -7.00 -1.28 5.92
C GLN A 163 -8.05 -0.86 6.96
N LYS A 164 -8.93 0.09 6.57
CA LYS A 164 -9.98 0.66 7.42
C LYS A 164 -9.48 1.42 8.67
N CYS A 165 -8.25 1.94 8.63
CA CYS A 165 -7.78 2.93 9.59
C CYS A 165 -8.34 4.31 9.19
N THR A 166 -9.64 4.52 9.39
CA THR A 166 -10.38 5.66 8.82
C THR A 166 -9.94 7.03 9.33
N SER A 167 -9.36 7.11 10.53
CA SER A 167 -8.83 8.36 11.11
C SER A 167 -7.36 8.62 10.76
N LEU A 168 -6.68 7.68 10.05
CA LEU A 168 -5.26 7.82 9.73
C LEU A 168 -5.06 8.98 8.75
N SER A 169 -4.49 10.08 9.25
CA SER A 169 -4.29 11.32 8.49
C SER A 169 -2.82 11.62 8.20
N PHE A 170 -1.91 11.16 9.05
CA PHE A 170 -0.48 11.42 8.93
C PHE A 170 0.34 10.12 8.88
N ILE A 171 1.18 10.00 7.85
CA ILE A 171 2.12 8.89 7.68
C ILE A 171 3.52 9.46 7.44
N LYS A 172 4.41 9.31 8.43
CA LYS A 172 5.85 9.51 8.22
C LYS A 172 6.44 8.20 7.71
N GLN A 173 6.69 8.12 6.42
CA GLN A 173 7.21 6.90 5.80
C GLN A 173 8.69 6.66 6.10
N SER A 174 9.10 5.39 6.06
CA SER A 174 10.50 4.98 6.16
C SER A 174 11.24 5.29 4.86
N PRO A 175 12.44 5.91 4.90
CA PRO A 175 13.27 6.08 3.71
C PRO A 175 13.75 4.75 3.11
N ASN A 176 13.68 3.67 3.87
CA ASN A 176 14.07 2.32 3.46
C ASN A 176 12.88 1.41 3.12
N LEU A 177 11.65 1.95 3.04
CA LEU A 177 10.47 1.19 2.62
C LEU A 177 10.64 0.73 1.18
N ILE A 178 10.45 -0.58 0.94
CA ILE A 178 10.63 -1.23 -0.36
C ILE A 178 9.29 -1.71 -0.93
N TYR A 179 8.36 -2.12 -0.05
CA TYR A 179 7.16 -2.85 -0.43
C TYR A 179 5.93 -2.40 0.36
N ILE A 180 4.85 -2.11 -0.35
CA ILE A 180 3.51 -1.88 0.21
C ILE A 180 2.59 -2.93 -0.40
N GLY A 181 1.97 -3.77 0.45
CA GLY A 181 1.14 -4.89 0.05
C GLY A 181 -0.24 -4.50 -0.50
N ASN A 182 -0.96 -5.51 -0.99
CA ASN A 182 -2.32 -5.34 -1.50
C ASN A 182 -3.24 -4.81 -0.40
N TYR A 183 -4.10 -3.82 -0.73
CA TYR A 183 -5.06 -3.20 0.19
C TYR A 183 -4.44 -2.62 1.48
N ALA A 184 -3.12 -2.40 1.54
CA ALA A 184 -2.42 -2.05 2.78
C ALA A 184 -3.01 -0.84 3.50
N PHE A 185 -3.48 0.17 2.79
CA PHE A 185 -4.11 1.39 3.30
C PHE A 185 -5.50 1.63 2.68
N ALA A 186 -6.14 0.60 2.14
CA ALA A 186 -7.48 0.77 1.57
C ALA A 186 -8.48 1.25 2.64
N ASP A 187 -9.40 2.12 2.24
CA ASP A 187 -10.39 2.74 3.13
C ASP A 187 -9.81 3.63 4.25
N CYS A 188 -8.57 4.12 4.11
CA CYS A 188 -7.98 5.14 4.98
C CYS A 188 -8.43 6.52 4.52
N THR A 189 -9.68 6.86 4.80
CA THR A 189 -10.36 8.02 4.22
C THR A 189 -9.81 9.38 4.65
N SER A 190 -9.02 9.45 5.72
CA SER A 190 -8.45 10.71 6.24
C SER A 190 -7.03 11.03 5.74
N ILE A 191 -6.37 10.13 5.01
CA ILE A 191 -5.04 10.42 4.43
C ILE A 191 -5.19 11.53 3.39
N THR A 192 -4.41 12.61 3.56
CA THR A 192 -4.44 13.76 2.64
C THR A 192 -3.26 13.81 1.69
N THR A 193 -2.09 13.41 2.14
CA THR A 193 -0.85 13.49 1.36
C THR A 193 0.00 12.24 1.52
N LEU A 194 0.70 11.84 0.46
CA LEU A 194 1.66 10.74 0.47
C LEU A 194 2.95 11.17 -0.24
N THR A 195 4.09 10.92 0.41
CA THR A 195 5.41 11.09 -0.20
C THR A 195 6.16 9.76 -0.11
N PHE A 196 6.33 9.11 -1.25
CA PHE A 196 6.99 7.81 -1.32
C PHE A 196 8.51 7.94 -1.38
N PRO A 197 9.27 7.09 -0.67
CA PRO A 197 10.72 7.13 -0.65
C PRO A 197 11.32 6.56 -1.94
N ASP A 198 12.57 6.92 -2.20
CA ASP A 198 13.30 6.50 -3.42
C ASP A 198 13.50 4.97 -3.52
N LYS A 199 13.50 4.25 -2.39
CA LYS A 199 13.67 2.79 -2.37
C LYS A 199 12.39 1.99 -2.59
N LEU A 200 11.21 2.65 -2.55
CA LEU A 200 9.97 1.95 -2.79
C LEU A 200 9.93 1.42 -4.22
N SER A 201 9.76 0.11 -4.36
CA SER A 201 9.78 -0.58 -5.66
C SER A 201 8.43 -1.17 -6.06
N PHE A 202 7.49 -1.29 -5.11
CA PHE A 202 6.20 -1.91 -5.36
C PHE A 202 5.08 -1.30 -4.52
N ILE A 203 3.98 -0.94 -5.19
CA ILE A 203 2.70 -0.58 -4.58
C ILE A 203 1.67 -1.61 -5.04
N GLY A 204 1.10 -2.36 -4.08
CA GLY A 204 0.21 -3.48 -4.33
C GLY A 204 -1.16 -3.09 -4.88
N ASN A 205 -1.90 -4.12 -5.31
CA ASN A 205 -3.27 -3.97 -5.83
C ASN A 205 -4.17 -3.30 -4.77
N SER A 206 -4.91 -2.26 -5.19
CA SER A 206 -5.82 -1.52 -4.31
C SER A 206 -5.20 -0.97 -3.02
N ALA A 207 -3.86 -0.74 -2.99
CA ALA A 207 -3.14 -0.40 -1.76
C ALA A 207 -3.69 0.86 -1.06
N PHE A 208 -4.15 1.86 -1.81
CA PHE A 208 -4.74 3.12 -1.33
C PHE A 208 -6.17 3.33 -1.86
N LYS A 209 -6.86 2.24 -2.22
CA LYS A 209 -8.24 2.31 -2.69
C LYS A 209 -9.13 3.01 -1.66
N ASN A 210 -10.05 3.90 -2.13
CA ASN A 210 -10.98 4.65 -1.31
C ASN A 210 -10.33 5.62 -0.29
N CYS A 211 -9.08 6.05 -0.51
CA CYS A 211 -8.49 7.15 0.26
C CYS A 211 -9.08 8.48 -0.24
N SER A 212 -10.34 8.76 0.10
CA SER A 212 -11.14 9.82 -0.50
C SER A 212 -10.64 11.24 -0.25
N SER A 213 -9.88 11.47 0.85
CA SER A 213 -9.26 12.76 1.15
C SER A 213 -7.87 12.95 0.54
N LEU A 214 -7.29 11.91 -0.08
CA LEU A 214 -5.95 11.97 -0.66
C LEU A 214 -5.93 12.93 -1.85
N ASN A 215 -5.26 14.07 -1.68
CA ASN A 215 -5.20 15.12 -2.70
C ASN A 215 -3.81 15.31 -3.32
N SER A 216 -2.77 14.74 -2.71
CA SER A 216 -1.40 14.88 -3.21
C SER A 216 -0.61 13.57 -3.04
N VAL A 217 0.06 13.17 -4.12
CA VAL A 217 0.97 12.03 -4.15
C VAL A 217 2.28 12.44 -4.82
N THR A 218 3.38 12.23 -4.10
CA THR A 218 4.74 12.42 -4.63
C THR A 218 5.47 11.09 -4.65
N PHE A 219 5.99 10.71 -5.82
CA PHE A 219 6.78 9.50 -6.00
C PHE A 219 8.27 9.79 -5.84
N GLY A 220 9.01 8.86 -5.24
CA GLY A 220 10.46 8.88 -5.18
C GLY A 220 11.11 8.66 -6.54
N LYS A 221 12.45 8.68 -6.56
CA LYS A 221 13.26 8.59 -7.79
C LYS A 221 13.62 7.16 -8.20
N GLY A 222 13.24 6.15 -7.41
CA GLY A 222 13.51 4.74 -7.69
C GLY A 222 12.61 4.13 -8.76
N ALA A 223 13.01 2.97 -9.28
CA ALA A 223 12.16 2.17 -10.16
C ALA A 223 10.96 1.63 -9.36
N LEU A 224 9.74 1.96 -9.77
CA LEU A 224 8.52 1.66 -9.05
C LEU A 224 7.49 1.00 -9.97
N GLU A 225 6.89 -0.06 -9.48
CA GLU A 225 5.71 -0.70 -10.05
C GLU A 225 4.46 -0.30 -9.23
N ILE A 226 3.45 0.23 -9.90
CA ILE A 226 2.14 0.56 -9.34
C ILE A 226 1.14 -0.48 -9.86
N SER A 227 0.55 -1.28 -8.99
CA SER A 227 -0.39 -2.32 -9.37
C SER A 227 -1.79 -1.77 -9.70
N ALA A 228 -2.66 -2.65 -10.21
CA ALA A 228 -4.03 -2.30 -10.58
C ALA A 228 -4.81 -1.73 -9.38
N TYR A 229 -5.69 -0.75 -9.64
CA TYR A 229 -6.57 -0.14 -8.65
C TYR A 229 -5.86 0.54 -7.46
N ALA A 230 -4.52 0.75 -7.52
CA ALA A 230 -3.73 1.18 -6.37
C ALA A 230 -4.25 2.45 -5.69
N PHE A 231 -4.77 3.41 -6.44
CA PHE A 231 -5.38 4.66 -5.97
C PHE A 231 -6.83 4.81 -6.48
N GLU A 232 -7.53 3.68 -6.69
CA GLU A 232 -8.93 3.71 -7.12
C GLU A 232 -9.78 4.46 -6.08
N ASN A 233 -10.69 5.32 -6.57
CA ASN A 233 -11.59 6.13 -5.74
C ASN A 233 -10.89 7.11 -4.77
N CYS A 234 -9.68 7.56 -5.09
CA CYS A 234 -9.08 8.71 -4.42
C CYS A 234 -9.68 10.01 -4.99
N SER A 235 -10.92 10.32 -4.61
CA SER A 235 -11.73 11.37 -5.26
C SER A 235 -11.18 12.79 -5.13
N ALA A 236 -10.38 13.07 -4.10
CA ALA A 236 -9.69 14.35 -3.95
C ALA A 236 -8.42 14.48 -4.81
N LEU A 237 -7.91 13.38 -5.40
CA LEU A 237 -6.68 13.38 -6.20
C LEU A 237 -7.00 13.79 -7.64
N THR A 238 -6.88 15.08 -7.93
CA THR A 238 -7.21 15.67 -9.23
C THR A 238 -6.04 15.74 -10.20
N ALA A 239 -4.80 15.62 -9.70
CA ALA A 239 -3.60 15.62 -10.50
C ALA A 239 -2.50 14.75 -9.89
N VAL A 240 -1.66 14.15 -10.75
CA VAL A 240 -0.50 13.38 -10.33
C VAL A 240 0.66 13.55 -11.32
N THR A 241 1.88 13.68 -10.78
CA THR A 241 3.10 13.66 -11.60
C THR A 241 3.70 12.27 -11.55
N ILE A 242 3.86 11.65 -12.71
CA ILE A 242 4.41 10.31 -12.90
C ILE A 242 5.85 10.42 -13.41
N PRO A 243 6.87 10.18 -12.57
CA PRO A 243 8.26 10.18 -12.97
C PRO A 243 8.56 9.10 -14.03
N ALA A 244 9.56 9.34 -14.88
CA ALA A 244 10.00 8.37 -15.87
C ALA A 244 10.52 7.05 -15.28
N THR A 245 10.88 7.04 -13.99
CA THR A 245 11.34 5.87 -13.24
C THR A 245 10.22 4.89 -12.90
N ILE A 246 8.95 5.29 -13.03
CA ILE A 246 7.82 4.35 -12.88
C ILE A 246 7.80 3.44 -14.11
N THR A 247 7.94 2.13 -13.87
CA THR A 247 8.09 1.11 -14.90
C THR A 247 6.75 0.61 -15.43
N THR A 248 5.79 0.43 -14.54
CA THR A 248 4.44 -0.04 -14.88
C THR A 248 3.38 0.64 -14.03
N ILE A 249 2.20 0.84 -14.63
CA ILE A 249 0.99 1.30 -13.94
C ILE A 249 -0.13 0.35 -14.35
N GLY A 250 -0.71 -0.33 -13.36
CA GLY A 250 -1.79 -1.28 -13.55
C GLY A 250 -3.10 -0.59 -13.95
N ARG A 251 -4.02 -1.37 -14.52
CA ARG A 251 -5.34 -0.87 -14.95
C ARG A 251 -6.08 -0.18 -13.80
N HIS A 252 -6.80 0.89 -14.10
CA HIS A 252 -7.63 1.64 -13.15
C HIS A 252 -6.89 2.14 -11.89
N ALA A 253 -5.54 2.25 -11.96
CA ALA A 253 -4.73 2.65 -10.81
C ALA A 253 -5.16 4.01 -10.22
N PHE A 254 -5.64 4.94 -11.05
CA PHE A 254 -6.08 6.28 -10.66
C PHE A 254 -7.53 6.58 -11.08
N SER A 255 -8.35 5.57 -11.30
CA SER A 255 -9.73 5.75 -11.79
C SER A 255 -10.71 5.97 -10.65
N LEU A 256 -11.79 6.68 -10.94
CA LEU A 256 -12.98 6.74 -10.09
C LEU A 256 -13.99 5.70 -10.61
N ARG A 257 -14.60 4.97 -9.70
CA ARG A 257 -15.68 4.05 -10.02
C ARG A 257 -17.01 4.69 -9.63
N GLU A 258 -17.94 4.81 -10.56
CA GLU A 258 -19.28 5.27 -10.24
C GLU A 258 -20.02 4.23 -9.41
N ALA A 259 -20.70 4.69 -8.34
CA ALA A 259 -21.36 3.79 -7.39
C ALA A 259 -22.51 2.97 -8.03
N SER A 260 -23.10 3.47 -9.12
CA SER A 260 -24.27 2.89 -9.80
C SER A 260 -23.94 2.10 -11.06
N THR A 261 -22.68 2.12 -11.53
CA THR A 261 -22.28 1.50 -12.79
C THR A 261 -20.99 0.68 -12.60
N THR A 262 -20.70 -0.19 -13.58
CA THR A 262 -19.40 -0.87 -13.66
C THR A 262 -18.36 -0.02 -14.38
N GLU A 263 -18.71 1.20 -14.77
CA GLU A 263 -17.84 2.08 -15.54
C GLU A 263 -16.82 2.77 -14.64
N PHE A 264 -15.64 2.98 -15.20
CA PHE A 264 -14.55 3.72 -14.57
C PHE A 264 -14.35 5.02 -15.34
N THR A 265 -14.38 6.12 -14.61
CA THR A 265 -14.03 7.43 -15.15
C THR A 265 -12.65 7.83 -14.65
N SER A 266 -11.94 8.61 -15.42
CA SER A 266 -10.65 9.17 -15.00
C SER A 266 -10.66 10.66 -15.28
N THR A 267 -10.89 11.44 -14.23
CA THR A 267 -10.86 12.92 -14.29
C THR A 267 -9.49 13.49 -13.89
N ILE A 268 -8.56 12.60 -13.50
CA ILE A 268 -7.24 13.00 -13.02
C ILE A 268 -6.37 13.56 -14.16
N LYS A 269 -5.68 14.66 -13.87
CA LYS A 269 -4.62 15.17 -14.76
C LYS A 269 -3.31 14.46 -14.50
N ILE A 270 -2.73 13.82 -15.51
CA ILE A 270 -1.42 13.16 -15.41
C ILE A 270 -0.33 14.03 -16.03
N THR A 271 0.72 14.33 -15.26
CA THR A 271 1.93 14.97 -15.77
C THR A 271 3.01 13.91 -15.91
N CYS A 272 3.56 13.74 -17.12
CA CYS A 272 4.58 12.73 -17.39
C CYS A 272 5.41 13.07 -18.62
N THR A 273 6.46 12.28 -18.91
CA THR A 273 7.26 12.37 -20.14
C THR A 273 6.64 11.52 -21.25
N LYS A 274 6.95 11.89 -22.50
CA LYS A 274 6.58 11.12 -23.69
C LYS A 274 7.11 9.68 -23.58
N SER A 275 6.33 8.72 -24.04
CA SER A 275 6.67 7.28 -24.04
C SER A 275 6.86 6.63 -22.65
N SER A 276 6.55 7.32 -21.56
CA SER A 276 6.58 6.78 -20.19
C SER A 276 5.40 5.86 -19.88
N ALA A 277 5.49 5.14 -18.74
CA ALA A 277 4.35 4.38 -18.22
C ALA A 277 3.13 5.28 -17.93
N GLY A 278 3.37 6.52 -17.46
CA GLY A 278 2.31 7.52 -17.26
C GLY A 278 1.58 7.87 -18.55
N MET A 279 2.31 8.02 -19.65
CA MET A 279 1.72 8.28 -20.97
C MET A 279 0.87 7.11 -21.46
N LYS A 280 1.39 5.87 -21.36
CA LYS A 280 0.65 4.66 -21.75
C LYS A 280 -0.64 4.52 -20.94
N TYR A 281 -0.57 4.76 -19.63
CA TYR A 281 -1.73 4.73 -18.76
C TYR A 281 -2.77 5.80 -19.16
N ALA A 282 -2.34 7.06 -19.38
CA ALA A 282 -3.22 8.16 -19.74
C ALA A 282 -3.97 7.89 -21.06
N LYS A 283 -3.27 7.38 -22.07
CA LYS A 283 -3.87 6.98 -23.35
C LYS A 283 -4.89 5.85 -23.17
N ALA A 284 -4.55 4.80 -22.43
CA ALA A 284 -5.43 3.65 -22.22
C ALA A 284 -6.73 4.00 -21.46
N HIS A 285 -6.75 5.11 -20.71
CA HIS A 285 -7.91 5.54 -19.91
C HIS A 285 -8.51 6.85 -20.38
N ASN A 286 -8.12 7.33 -21.57
CA ASN A 286 -8.55 8.60 -22.15
C ASN A 286 -8.48 9.77 -21.15
N THR A 287 -7.38 9.86 -20.41
CA THR A 287 -7.17 10.81 -19.31
C THR A 287 -6.45 12.04 -19.80
N GLN A 288 -6.78 13.22 -19.27
CA GLN A 288 -6.02 14.44 -19.55
C GLN A 288 -4.56 14.24 -19.14
N VAL A 289 -3.61 14.55 -20.03
CA VAL A 289 -2.17 14.42 -19.77
C VAL A 289 -1.42 15.70 -20.14
N TYR A 290 -0.49 16.10 -19.27
CA TYR A 290 0.50 17.13 -19.56
C TYR A 290 1.86 16.46 -19.83
N VAL A 291 2.41 16.69 -21.02
CA VAL A 291 3.68 16.09 -21.43
C VAL A 291 4.80 17.10 -21.17
N THR A 292 5.66 16.80 -20.22
CA THR A 292 6.67 17.74 -19.72
C THR A 292 7.77 18.07 -20.74
N ASP A 293 8.18 17.10 -21.54
CA ASP A 293 9.20 17.26 -22.58
C ASP A 293 8.66 17.97 -23.84
N MET A 294 7.34 18.06 -24.00
CA MET A 294 6.70 18.80 -25.09
C MET A 294 6.05 20.11 -24.62
N ASN A 295 5.97 20.32 -23.30
CA ASN A 295 5.31 21.47 -22.65
C ASN A 295 3.84 21.68 -23.11
N LYS A 296 3.09 20.59 -23.32
CA LYS A 296 1.72 20.59 -23.85
C LYS A 296 0.77 19.68 -23.08
N THR A 297 -0.51 20.07 -23.09
CA THR A 297 -1.60 19.27 -22.52
C THR A 297 -2.39 18.60 -23.63
N PHE A 298 -2.69 17.32 -23.47
CA PHE A 298 -3.49 16.53 -24.38
C PHE A 298 -4.71 15.94 -23.69
N THR A 299 -5.82 15.90 -24.41
CA THR A 299 -7.06 15.23 -24.07
C THR A 299 -7.56 14.47 -25.30
N CYS A 300 -8.35 13.45 -25.14
CA CYS A 300 -8.93 12.70 -26.27
C CYS A 300 -7.84 12.20 -27.24
N PHE A 301 -7.01 11.28 -26.77
CA PHE A 301 -6.02 10.61 -27.65
C PHE A 301 -6.73 9.89 -28.78
N GLY A 302 -6.22 10.04 -29.99
CA GLY A 302 -6.85 9.49 -31.20
C GLY A 302 -7.89 10.41 -31.85
N ASP A 303 -8.24 11.54 -31.27
CA ASP A 303 -9.05 12.58 -31.90
C ASP A 303 -8.17 13.42 -32.86
N ILE A 304 -7.97 12.89 -34.06
CA ILE A 304 -7.07 13.49 -35.08
C ILE A 304 -7.73 14.68 -35.75
N ASN A 305 -9.05 14.61 -35.94
CA ASN A 305 -9.82 15.65 -36.58
C ASN A 305 -10.22 16.80 -35.66
N GLY A 306 -10.09 16.60 -34.31
CA GLY A 306 -10.33 17.65 -33.31
C GLY A 306 -11.82 17.88 -33.01
N ASN A 307 -12.69 16.88 -33.26
CA ASN A 307 -14.14 16.97 -33.01
C ASN A 307 -14.55 16.61 -31.56
N GLY A 308 -13.60 16.29 -30.69
CA GLY A 308 -13.82 15.90 -29.30
C GLY A 308 -14.21 14.43 -29.10
N LYS A 309 -14.15 13.60 -30.14
CA LYS A 309 -14.45 12.17 -30.11
C LYS A 309 -13.36 11.39 -30.79
N THR A 310 -13.13 10.16 -30.36
CA THR A 310 -12.28 9.20 -31.05
C THR A 310 -13.18 8.21 -31.77
N ASP A 311 -13.23 8.27 -33.09
CA ASP A 311 -14.17 7.48 -33.92
C ASP A 311 -13.50 6.93 -35.20
N THR A 312 -14.32 6.29 -36.05
CA THR A 312 -13.85 5.70 -37.31
C THR A 312 -13.29 6.69 -38.30
N ASN A 313 -13.58 8.01 -38.20
CA ASN A 313 -13.00 9.03 -39.06
C ASN A 313 -11.57 9.31 -38.66
N ASP A 314 -11.26 9.25 -37.35
CA ASP A 314 -9.89 9.35 -36.86
C ASP A 314 -9.08 8.13 -37.26
N ALA A 315 -9.65 6.93 -37.16
CA ALA A 315 -9.03 5.69 -37.63
C ALA A 315 -8.65 5.77 -39.12
N LYS A 316 -9.52 6.33 -39.97
CA LYS A 316 -9.21 6.58 -41.39
C LYS A 316 -8.05 7.59 -41.56
N SER A 317 -8.00 8.63 -40.73
CA SER A 317 -6.92 9.62 -40.76
C SER A 317 -5.58 8.99 -40.39
N VAL A 318 -5.54 8.16 -39.33
CA VAL A 318 -4.30 7.43 -38.95
C VAL A 318 -3.87 6.46 -40.05
N LEU A 319 -4.82 5.74 -40.69
CA LEU A 319 -4.51 4.82 -41.77
C LEU A 319 -3.87 5.56 -43.01
N ARG A 320 -4.40 6.74 -43.35
CA ARG A 320 -3.85 7.57 -44.45
C ARG A 320 -2.45 8.06 -44.13
N ILE A 321 -2.18 8.45 -42.87
CA ILE A 321 -0.84 8.84 -42.43
C ILE A 321 0.13 7.64 -42.49
N ALA A 322 -0.28 6.48 -41.95
CA ALA A 322 0.52 5.26 -41.96
C ALA A 322 0.85 4.81 -43.37
N ALA A 323 -0.07 5.01 -44.33
CA ALA A 323 0.13 4.75 -45.75
C ALA A 323 0.91 5.86 -46.48
N SER A 324 1.41 6.87 -45.79
CA SER A 324 2.07 8.05 -46.35
C SER A 324 1.25 8.81 -47.41
N MET A 325 -0.09 8.75 -47.29
CA MET A 325 -1.02 9.41 -48.22
C MET A 325 -1.46 10.81 -47.75
N ASP A 326 -1.16 11.18 -46.52
CA ASP A 326 -1.54 12.48 -45.97
C ASP A 326 -0.33 13.18 -45.32
N TYR A 327 0.18 14.18 -46.01
CA TYR A 327 1.33 14.99 -45.56
C TYR A 327 0.90 16.26 -44.81
N ALA A 328 -0.42 16.51 -44.67
CA ALA A 328 -0.94 17.73 -44.04
C ALA A 328 -0.92 17.65 -42.50
N ILE A 329 -0.71 16.46 -41.94
CA ILE A 329 -0.70 16.23 -40.48
C ILE A 329 0.75 16.21 -39.99
N THR A 330 1.12 17.23 -39.21
CA THR A 330 2.49 17.43 -38.71
C THR A 330 2.50 17.72 -37.20
N GLY A 331 3.67 17.56 -36.60
CA GLY A 331 3.90 17.97 -35.21
C GLY A 331 3.04 17.20 -34.19
N ASP A 332 2.23 17.94 -33.43
CA ASP A 332 1.48 17.37 -32.28
C ASP A 332 0.37 16.41 -32.68
N LYS A 333 -0.20 16.60 -33.90
CA LYS A 333 -1.21 15.66 -34.42
C LYS A 333 -0.62 14.29 -34.73
N LEU A 334 0.63 14.22 -35.17
CA LEU A 334 1.34 12.95 -35.32
C LEU A 334 1.51 12.23 -34.00
N PHE A 335 1.75 12.97 -32.92
CA PHE A 335 1.80 12.40 -31.58
C PHE A 335 0.46 11.77 -31.15
N LEU A 336 -0.67 12.39 -31.50
CA LEU A 336 -2.01 11.83 -31.26
C LEU A 336 -2.28 10.56 -32.07
N CYS A 337 -1.56 10.32 -33.15
CA CYS A 337 -1.73 9.16 -34.03
C CYS A 337 -1.00 7.89 -33.51
N ASP A 338 0.07 8.02 -32.75
CA ASP A 338 0.77 6.88 -32.11
C ASP A 338 0.03 6.45 -30.84
N ILE A 339 -1.09 5.78 -30.99
CA ILE A 339 -2.02 5.44 -29.89
C ILE A 339 -1.43 4.37 -28.98
N ASN A 340 -0.75 3.38 -29.54
CA ASN A 340 -0.16 2.27 -28.80
C ASN A 340 1.23 2.58 -28.22
N CYS A 341 1.78 3.80 -28.47
CA CYS A 341 3.07 4.29 -27.97
C CYS A 341 4.26 3.41 -28.37
N ASN A 342 4.25 2.81 -29.55
CA ASN A 342 5.37 2.02 -30.06
C ASN A 342 6.41 2.86 -30.82
N GLY A 343 6.16 4.19 -30.98
CA GLY A 343 7.03 5.14 -31.70
C GLY A 343 6.84 5.10 -33.21
N LYS A 344 5.85 4.39 -33.72
CA LYS A 344 5.48 4.30 -35.14
C LYS A 344 4.00 4.61 -35.29
N ILE A 345 3.61 5.07 -36.48
CA ILE A 345 2.21 5.23 -36.85
C ILE A 345 1.90 4.14 -37.87
N ASP A 346 1.14 3.14 -37.46
CA ASP A 346 0.85 1.96 -38.28
C ASP A 346 -0.58 1.44 -38.06
N THR A 347 -0.87 0.26 -38.62
CA THR A 347 -2.19 -0.37 -38.48
C THR A 347 -2.54 -0.80 -37.05
N GLY A 348 -1.56 -0.90 -36.16
CA GLY A 348 -1.76 -1.16 -34.74
C GLY A 348 -2.47 0.01 -34.04
N ASP A 349 -2.17 1.26 -34.45
CA ASP A 349 -2.84 2.47 -33.93
C ASP A 349 -4.29 2.54 -34.41
N VAL A 350 -4.53 2.20 -35.68
CA VAL A 350 -5.88 2.09 -36.23
C VAL A 350 -6.71 1.09 -35.45
N SER A 351 -6.15 -0.08 -35.16
CA SER A 351 -6.82 -1.11 -34.35
C SER A 351 -7.12 -0.62 -32.94
N SER A 352 -6.20 0.13 -32.31
CA SER A 352 -6.37 0.72 -30.98
C SER A 352 -7.50 1.76 -30.94
N ILE A 353 -7.67 2.57 -32.00
CA ILE A 353 -8.80 3.50 -32.12
C ILE A 353 -10.12 2.73 -32.23
N LEU A 354 -10.18 1.73 -33.12
CA LEU A 354 -11.41 0.98 -33.38
C LEU A 354 -11.86 0.10 -32.19
N GLN A 355 -10.96 -0.26 -31.31
CA GLN A 355 -11.29 -0.99 -30.08
C GLN A 355 -11.85 -0.09 -28.98
N ASN A 356 -11.57 1.22 -29.04
CA ASN A 356 -11.94 2.20 -28.02
C ASN A 356 -13.08 3.15 -28.52
N SER A 357 -13.54 2.98 -29.75
CA SER A 357 -14.69 3.70 -30.36
C SER A 357 -15.97 2.85 -30.23
#